data_d029465b8d12e660bf04ccf0ccd25bbb
#
_entry.id   d029465b8d12e660bf04ccf0ccd25bbb
#
_cell.length_a   1.000
_cell.length_b   1.000
_cell.length_c   1.000
_cell.angle_alpha   90.00
_cell.angle_beta   90.00
_cell.angle_gamma   90.00
#
_symmetry.space_group_name_H-M   'P 1'
#
loop_
_entity.id
_entity.type
_entity.pdbx_description
1 polymer ?
#
loop_
_entity_poly.entity_id
_entity_poly.type
_entity_poly.pdbx_seq_one_letter_code
_entity_poly.pdbx_strand_id
1 'polypeptide(L)'
;MLKKYNILVVEDELELAKSTISSLSENGFSPYHAKDLKSARKLLKKEKFAAVLLDLGLPDGDGISLIEEIKSSKIEIGLIIVSAKDALEKKVQGLELGADDYLTKPFFFSELNARLKSVIRRLNLEDNQQLTINEITLFPEEMRTLIHGKIVE
;
A
#
# COMPACT_ATOMS: atom_id res chain seq x y z
N MET A 1 3.98 2.04 -23.00
CA MET A 1 3.14 1.12 -22.25
C MET A 1 3.15 1.43 -20.76
N LEU A 2 1.99 1.53 -20.18
CA LEU A 2 1.91 1.86 -18.77
C LEU A 2 2.22 0.65 -17.90
N LYS A 3 3.02 0.88 -16.87
CA LYS A 3 3.36 -0.15 -15.92
C LYS A 3 2.17 -0.45 -15.02
N LYS A 4 1.86 -1.72 -14.82
CA LYS A 4 0.84 -2.10 -13.86
C LYS A 4 1.51 -2.45 -12.54
N TYR A 5 0.94 -1.94 -11.46
CA TYR A 5 1.46 -2.22 -10.13
C TYR A 5 0.73 -3.41 -9.53
N ASN A 6 1.49 -4.36 -9.01
CA ASN A 6 0.93 -5.49 -8.30
C ASN A 6 0.49 -5.05 -6.91
N ILE A 7 -0.74 -5.38 -6.56
CA ILE A 7 -1.31 -5.03 -5.26
C ILE A 7 -1.74 -6.31 -4.58
N LEU A 8 -1.29 -6.51 -3.35
CA LEU A 8 -1.69 -7.67 -2.57
C LEU A 8 -2.88 -7.29 -1.69
N VAL A 9 -3.98 -7.99 -1.84
CA VAL A 9 -5.19 -7.77 -1.05
C VAL A 9 -5.31 -8.90 -0.03
N VAL A 10 -5.08 -8.59 1.23
CA VAL A 10 -5.15 -9.58 2.32
C VAL A 10 -6.47 -9.40 3.03
N GLU A 11 -7.43 -10.24 2.69
CA GLU A 11 -8.81 -10.11 3.13
C GLU A 11 -9.48 -11.47 3.18
N ASP A 12 -10.07 -11.84 4.30
CA ASP A 12 -10.72 -13.14 4.45
C ASP A 12 -12.19 -13.14 4.04
N GLU A 13 -12.81 -11.99 3.98
CA GLU A 13 -14.21 -11.89 3.56
C GLU A 13 -14.26 -11.96 2.03
N LEU A 14 -14.71 -13.09 1.51
CA LEU A 14 -14.60 -13.38 0.08
C LEU A 14 -15.30 -12.37 -0.82
N GLU A 15 -16.51 -11.94 -0.45
CA GLU A 15 -17.24 -10.99 -1.29
C GLU A 15 -16.54 -9.64 -1.36
N LEU A 16 -16.05 -9.16 -0.23
CA LEU A 16 -15.32 -7.91 -0.21
C LEU A 16 -14.02 -8.03 -1.01
N ALA A 17 -13.32 -9.15 -0.88
CA ALA A 17 -12.10 -9.39 -1.65
C ALA A 17 -12.37 -9.34 -3.15
N LYS A 18 -13.43 -10.01 -3.60
CA LYS A 18 -13.78 -10.01 -5.02
C LYS A 18 -14.09 -8.62 -5.53
N SER A 19 -14.88 -7.86 -4.78
CA SER A 19 -15.24 -6.50 -5.18
C SER A 19 -14.02 -5.59 -5.20
N THR A 20 -13.14 -5.74 -4.23
CA THR A 20 -11.91 -4.96 -4.17
C THR A 20 -11.02 -5.26 -5.37
N ILE A 21 -10.86 -6.54 -5.68
CA ILE A 21 -10.05 -6.95 -6.83
C ILE A 21 -10.61 -6.41 -8.12
N SER A 22 -11.93 -6.49 -8.29
CA SER A 22 -12.59 -5.97 -9.49
C SER A 22 -12.33 -4.48 -9.64
N SER A 23 -12.49 -3.73 -8.55
CA SER A 23 -12.28 -2.29 -8.57
C SER A 23 -10.82 -1.93 -8.90
N LEU A 24 -9.88 -2.65 -8.31
CA LEU A 24 -8.46 -2.40 -8.57
C LEU A 24 -8.12 -2.68 -10.02
N SER A 25 -8.64 -3.78 -10.57
CA SER A 25 -8.40 -4.12 -11.97
C SER A 25 -8.92 -3.04 -12.90
N GLU A 26 -10.11 -2.51 -12.60
CA GLU A 26 -10.70 -1.44 -13.39
C GLU A 26 -9.90 -0.15 -13.34
N ASN A 27 -9.13 0.03 -12.28
CA ASN A 27 -8.29 1.21 -12.11
C ASN A 27 -6.85 1.01 -12.56
N GLY A 28 -6.58 -0.07 -13.26
CA GLY A 28 -5.28 -0.28 -13.89
C GLY A 28 -4.25 -0.98 -13.02
N PHE A 29 -4.66 -1.53 -11.89
CA PHE A 29 -3.75 -2.29 -11.03
C PHE A 29 -3.81 -3.77 -11.37
N SER A 30 -2.82 -4.51 -10.87
CA SER A 30 -2.77 -5.97 -11.00
C SER A 30 -2.93 -6.57 -9.60
N PRO A 31 -4.17 -6.89 -9.20
CA PRO A 31 -4.41 -7.36 -7.83
C PRO A 31 -4.20 -8.86 -7.65
N TYR A 32 -3.71 -9.22 -6.46
CA TYR A 32 -3.57 -10.61 -6.03
C TYR A 32 -4.32 -10.74 -4.72
N HIS A 33 -4.92 -11.87 -4.46
CA HIS A 33 -5.70 -12.09 -3.25
C HIS A 33 -5.06 -13.12 -2.33
N ALA A 34 -4.97 -12.78 -1.04
CA ALA A 34 -4.60 -13.71 0.02
C ALA A 34 -5.72 -13.68 1.05
N LYS A 35 -6.23 -14.85 1.41
CA LYS A 35 -7.34 -14.93 2.36
C LYS A 35 -6.89 -14.95 3.81
N ASP A 36 -5.60 -15.13 4.06
CA ASP A 36 -5.05 -15.22 5.41
C ASP A 36 -3.58 -14.82 5.39
N LEU A 37 -2.97 -14.79 6.57
CA LEU A 37 -1.57 -14.39 6.69
C LEU A 37 -0.63 -15.38 6.03
N LYS A 38 -0.93 -16.66 6.12
CA LYS A 38 -0.09 -17.70 5.52
C LYS A 38 -0.01 -17.52 4.01
N SER A 39 -1.16 -17.32 3.37
CA SER A 39 -1.21 -17.09 1.92
C SER A 39 -0.50 -15.79 1.55
N ALA A 40 -0.68 -14.76 2.38
CA ALA A 40 -0.03 -13.48 2.13
C ALA A 40 1.48 -13.63 2.16
N ARG A 41 2.00 -14.34 3.15
CA ARG A 41 3.45 -14.55 3.25
C ARG A 41 4.02 -15.30 2.05
N LYS A 42 3.26 -16.28 1.56
CA LYS A 42 3.69 -17.03 0.38
C LYS A 42 3.77 -16.13 -0.84
N LEU A 43 2.76 -15.29 -1.06
CA LEU A 43 2.74 -14.39 -2.21
C LEU A 43 3.83 -13.34 -2.10
N LEU A 44 4.08 -12.83 -0.90
CA LEU A 44 5.13 -11.83 -0.71
C LEU A 44 6.52 -12.37 -1.03
N LYS A 45 6.74 -13.67 -0.85
CA LYS A 45 8.01 -14.29 -1.20
C LYS A 45 8.12 -14.56 -2.71
N LYS A 46 6.99 -14.76 -3.35
CA LYS A 46 6.97 -15.20 -4.75
C LYS A 46 6.89 -14.05 -5.75
N GLU A 47 6.18 -12.99 -5.40
CA GLU A 47 5.94 -11.87 -6.30
C GLU A 47 6.40 -10.56 -5.65
N LYS A 48 6.64 -9.56 -6.49
CA LYS A 48 6.95 -8.22 -6.00
C LYS A 48 5.69 -7.37 -6.04
N PHE A 49 5.42 -6.68 -4.95
CA PHE A 49 4.22 -5.85 -4.82
C PHE A 49 4.56 -4.40 -4.61
N ALA A 50 3.77 -3.52 -5.22
CA ALA A 50 3.90 -2.09 -4.97
C ALA A 50 3.23 -1.70 -3.66
N ALA A 51 2.16 -2.39 -3.30
CA ALA A 51 1.42 -2.09 -2.07
C ALA A 51 0.66 -3.30 -1.59
N VAL A 52 0.33 -3.28 -0.29
CA VAL A 52 -0.47 -4.29 0.37
C VAL A 52 -1.66 -3.61 1.03
N LEU A 53 -2.85 -4.14 0.79
CA LEU A 53 -4.06 -3.75 1.51
C LEU A 53 -4.28 -4.83 2.56
N LEU A 54 -4.16 -4.49 3.81
CA LEU A 54 -4.14 -5.46 4.89
C LEU A 54 -5.30 -5.30 5.86
N ASP A 55 -6.15 -6.32 5.92
CA ASP A 55 -7.18 -6.40 6.95
C ASP A 55 -6.50 -6.90 8.23
N LEU A 56 -6.73 -6.21 9.34
CA LEU A 56 -6.12 -6.59 10.61
C LEU A 56 -6.81 -7.77 11.29
N GLY A 57 -8.08 -7.98 11.01
CA GLY A 57 -8.84 -9.05 11.66
C GLY A 57 -8.87 -10.34 10.85
N LEU A 58 -7.74 -11.01 10.73
CA LEU A 58 -7.63 -12.22 9.92
C LEU A 58 -7.80 -13.48 10.78
N PRO A 59 -8.23 -14.59 10.15
CA PRO A 59 -8.52 -15.81 10.91
C PRO A 59 -7.31 -16.50 11.52
N ASP A 60 -6.14 -16.36 10.94
CA ASP A 60 -4.94 -17.07 11.40
C ASP A 60 -3.92 -16.18 12.10
N GLY A 61 -4.36 -15.04 12.59
CA GLY A 61 -3.47 -14.21 13.39
C GLY A 61 -3.72 -12.73 13.27
N ASP A 62 -2.84 -11.96 13.89
CA ASP A 62 -2.94 -10.53 13.91
C ASP A 62 -2.16 -9.94 12.73
N GLY A 63 -2.82 -9.16 11.92
CA GLY A 63 -2.18 -8.49 10.79
C GLY A 63 -1.01 -7.60 11.17
N ILE A 64 -0.96 -7.17 12.42
CA ILE A 64 0.16 -6.36 12.93
C ILE A 64 1.50 -7.09 12.72
N SER A 65 1.51 -8.41 12.90
CA SER A 65 2.75 -9.17 12.71
C SER A 65 3.26 -9.09 11.27
N LEU A 66 2.35 -9.03 10.32
CA LEU A 66 2.74 -8.91 8.92
C LEU A 66 3.33 -7.52 8.63
N ILE A 67 2.79 -6.49 9.27
CA ILE A 67 3.35 -5.14 9.14
C ILE A 67 4.81 -5.13 9.61
N GLU A 68 5.06 -5.74 10.76
CA GLU A 68 6.42 -5.81 11.30
C GLU A 68 7.36 -6.56 10.35
N GLU A 69 6.90 -7.66 9.78
CA GLU A 69 7.70 -8.43 8.85
C GLU A 69 8.05 -7.63 7.60
N ILE A 70 7.07 -6.95 7.04
CA ILE A 70 7.28 -6.16 5.84
C ILE A 70 8.26 -5.02 6.12
N LYS A 71 8.08 -4.33 7.22
CA LYS A 71 8.93 -3.18 7.53
C LYS A 71 10.36 -3.58 7.88
N SER A 72 10.55 -4.74 8.48
CA SER A 72 11.90 -5.20 8.81
C SER A 72 12.65 -5.75 7.60
N SER A 73 11.96 -6.07 6.52
CA SER A 73 12.58 -6.63 5.33
C SER A 73 13.31 -5.59 4.48
N LYS A 74 13.12 -4.32 4.77
CA LYS A 74 13.73 -3.21 4.01
C LYS A 74 13.29 -3.11 2.56
N ILE A 75 12.20 -3.78 2.22
CA ILE A 75 11.64 -3.67 0.86
C ILE A 75 10.62 -2.53 0.88
N GLU A 76 10.69 -1.68 -0.14
CA GLU A 76 9.77 -0.57 -0.26
C GLU A 76 8.42 -1.04 -0.77
N ILE A 77 7.48 -1.23 0.13
CA ILE A 77 6.11 -1.61 -0.22
C ILE A 77 5.16 -0.67 0.49
N GLY A 78 4.22 -0.11 -0.25
CA GLY A 78 3.17 0.69 0.36
C GLY A 78 2.26 -0.20 1.19
N LEU A 79 1.77 0.30 2.32
CA LEU A 79 0.96 -0.51 3.20
C LEU A 79 -0.24 0.28 3.68
N ILE A 80 -1.42 -0.17 3.32
CA ILE A 80 -2.67 0.45 3.75
C ILE A 80 -3.43 -0.53 4.62
N ILE A 81 -3.74 -0.12 5.83
CA ILE A 81 -4.54 -0.92 6.75
C ILE A 81 -6.02 -0.74 6.41
N VAL A 82 -6.76 -1.83 6.38
CA VAL A 82 -8.20 -1.79 6.19
C VAL A 82 -8.80 -2.48 7.41
N SER A 83 -9.59 -1.78 8.20
CA SER A 83 -10.09 -2.38 9.44
C SER A 83 -11.46 -1.86 9.83
N ALA A 84 -12.10 -2.58 10.74
CA ALA A 84 -13.42 -2.22 11.23
C ALA A 84 -13.35 -0.91 12.03
N LYS A 85 -14.50 -0.28 12.13
CA LYS A 85 -14.66 1.01 12.78
C LYS A 85 -14.20 1.02 14.24
N ASP A 86 -14.34 -0.11 14.91
CA ASP A 86 -14.02 -0.20 16.34
C ASP A 86 -12.60 -0.69 16.62
N ALA A 87 -11.75 -0.78 15.61
CA ALA A 87 -10.39 -1.28 15.78
C ALA A 87 -9.36 -0.16 15.89
N LEU A 88 -9.70 0.89 16.63
CA LEU A 88 -8.84 2.08 16.70
C LEU A 88 -7.44 1.80 17.23
N GLU A 89 -7.34 1.03 18.30
CA GLU A 89 -6.03 0.73 18.89
C GLU A 89 -5.11 0.04 17.92
N LYS A 90 -5.64 -0.91 17.16
CA LYS A 90 -4.84 -1.63 16.17
C LYS A 90 -4.44 -0.75 15.00
N LYS A 91 -5.32 0.17 14.61
CA LYS A 91 -4.98 1.13 13.56
C LYS A 91 -3.82 2.02 13.98
N VAL A 92 -3.88 2.54 15.21
CA VAL A 92 -2.82 3.39 15.74
C VAL A 92 -1.51 2.62 15.80
N GLN A 93 -1.56 1.39 16.31
CA GLN A 93 -0.37 0.54 16.40
C GLN A 93 0.22 0.30 15.01
N GLY A 94 -0.62 -0.01 14.03
CA GLY A 94 -0.13 -0.25 12.66
C GLY A 94 0.52 0.97 12.04
N LEU A 95 -0.07 2.15 12.27
CA LEU A 95 0.50 3.39 11.74
C LEU A 95 1.84 3.70 12.42
N GLU A 96 1.94 3.45 13.71
CA GLU A 96 3.18 3.66 14.44
C GLU A 96 4.28 2.70 13.96
N LEU A 97 3.90 1.52 13.51
CA LEU A 97 4.86 0.55 12.98
C LEU A 97 5.27 0.85 11.54
N GLY A 98 4.61 1.81 10.90
CA GLY A 98 5.03 2.23 9.58
C GLY A 98 4.02 2.05 8.44
N ALA A 99 2.76 1.73 8.74
CA ALA A 99 1.74 1.70 7.70
C ALA A 99 1.60 3.10 7.11
N ASP A 100 1.35 3.17 5.82
CA ASP A 100 1.30 4.45 5.11
C ASP A 100 -0.05 5.14 5.21
N ASP A 101 -1.12 4.37 5.41
CA ASP A 101 -2.47 4.94 5.48
C ASP A 101 -3.41 3.90 6.05
N TYR A 102 -4.65 4.28 6.26
CA TYR A 102 -5.68 3.33 6.71
C TYR A 102 -7.04 3.70 6.12
N LEU A 103 -7.91 2.68 6.04
CA LEU A 103 -9.30 2.83 5.63
C LEU A 103 -10.18 2.12 6.62
N THR A 104 -11.29 2.74 6.99
CA THR A 104 -12.25 2.14 7.90
C THR A 104 -13.35 1.46 7.11
N LYS A 105 -13.69 0.24 7.45
CA LYS A 105 -14.81 -0.47 6.84
C LYS A 105 -16.14 0.01 7.41
N PRO A 106 -17.15 0.20 6.61
CA PRO A 106 -17.16 0.10 5.15
C PRO A 106 -16.54 1.33 4.49
N PHE A 107 -15.99 1.15 3.31
CA PHE A 107 -15.35 2.25 2.59
C PHE A 107 -15.83 2.28 1.15
N PHE A 108 -15.61 3.40 0.47
CA PHE A 108 -15.91 3.51 -0.96
C PHE A 108 -14.68 3.12 -1.75
N PHE A 109 -14.87 2.41 -2.85
CA PHE A 109 -13.74 2.03 -3.68
C PHE A 109 -13.04 3.24 -4.29
N SER A 110 -13.75 4.32 -4.53
CA SER A 110 -13.12 5.56 -4.98
C SER A 110 -12.10 6.07 -3.96
N GLU A 111 -12.43 5.95 -2.67
CA GLU A 111 -11.51 6.36 -1.61
C GLU A 111 -10.30 5.42 -1.56
N LEU A 112 -10.54 4.11 -1.65
CA LEU A 112 -9.45 3.14 -1.66
C LEU A 112 -8.48 3.42 -2.80
N ASN A 113 -9.02 3.60 -4.01
CA ASN A 113 -8.17 3.82 -5.17
C ASN A 113 -7.39 5.11 -5.08
N ALA A 114 -8.00 6.18 -4.55
CA ALA A 114 -7.32 7.45 -4.39
C ALA A 114 -6.17 7.35 -3.40
N ARG A 115 -6.40 6.68 -2.26
CA ARG A 115 -5.34 6.52 -1.25
C ARG A 115 -4.21 5.63 -1.77
N LEU A 116 -4.57 4.57 -2.48
CA LEU A 116 -3.58 3.66 -3.04
C LEU A 116 -2.68 4.38 -4.05
N LYS A 117 -3.29 5.15 -4.95
CA LYS A 117 -2.52 5.93 -5.92
C LYS A 117 -1.61 6.94 -5.23
N SER A 118 -2.10 7.54 -4.16
CA SER A 118 -1.32 8.51 -3.39
C SER A 118 -0.10 7.87 -2.74
N VAL A 119 -0.30 6.69 -2.14
CA VAL A 119 0.80 5.97 -1.49
C VAL A 119 1.86 5.57 -2.51
N ILE A 120 1.44 5.02 -3.64
CA ILE A 120 2.37 4.58 -4.67
C ILE A 120 3.12 5.77 -5.26
N ARG A 121 2.43 6.86 -5.52
CA ARG A 121 3.07 8.07 -6.05
C ARG A 121 4.12 8.62 -5.10
N ARG A 122 3.82 8.62 -3.80
CA ARG A 122 4.75 9.13 -2.80
C ARG A 122 6.03 8.29 -2.76
N LEU A 123 5.89 6.96 -2.83
CA LEU A 123 7.05 6.08 -2.85
C LEU A 123 7.88 6.27 -4.12
N ASN A 124 7.23 6.43 -5.25
CA ASN A 124 7.92 6.65 -6.51
C ASN A 124 8.66 7.98 -6.53
N LEU A 125 8.08 9.01 -5.93
CA LEU A 125 8.74 10.31 -5.85
C LEU A 125 9.98 10.25 -4.97
N GLU A 126 9.95 9.48 -3.90
CA GLU A 126 11.12 9.31 -3.05
C GLU A 126 12.23 8.62 -3.82
N ASP A 127 11.91 7.59 -4.59
CA ASP A 127 12.90 6.91 -5.42
C ASP A 127 13.47 7.84 -6.46
N ASN A 128 12.62 8.59 -7.13
CA ASN A 128 13.06 9.54 -8.15
C ASN A 128 13.93 10.62 -7.55
N GLN A 129 13.60 11.06 -6.36
CA GLN A 129 14.38 12.07 -5.68
C GLN A 129 15.79 11.58 -5.39
N GLN A 130 15.93 10.34 -4.96
CA GLN A 130 17.24 9.76 -4.71
C GLN A 130 18.07 9.66 -5.98
N LEU A 131 17.46 9.27 -7.07
CA LEU A 131 18.14 9.20 -8.34
C LEU A 131 18.62 10.57 -8.78
N THR A 132 17.79 11.57 -8.59
CA THR A 132 18.10 12.91 -9.00
C THR A 132 19.25 13.50 -8.19
N ILE A 133 19.31 13.19 -6.92
CA ILE A 133 20.40 13.64 -6.08
C ILE A 133 21.73 13.12 -6.62
N ASN A 134 21.74 11.89 -7.06
CA ASN A 134 22.94 11.32 -7.62
C ASN A 134 23.34 11.97 -8.92
N GLU A 135 22.37 12.41 -9.64
CA GLU A 135 22.67 13.02 -10.92
C GLU A 135 22.88 14.46 -10.87
N ILE A 136 22.59 15.08 -9.97
CA ILE A 136 22.69 16.33 -9.83
C ILE A 136 22.17 17.49 -9.55
N THR A 137 21.72 17.76 -9.19
CA THR A 137 21.45 18.97 -8.79
C THR A 137 21.26 19.91 -9.89
N LEU A 138 21.02 19.53 -10.98
CA LEU A 138 20.89 20.47 -12.04
C LEU A 138 19.75 21.44 -11.91
N PHE A 139 18.65 21.00 -11.32
CA PHE A 139 17.46 21.85 -11.27
C PHE A 139 16.87 21.86 -9.89
N PRO A 140 17.57 22.36 -8.93
CA PRO A 140 17.10 22.27 -7.54
C PRO A 140 15.77 22.96 -7.31
N GLU A 141 15.50 24.04 -8.01
CA GLU A 141 14.23 24.72 -7.82
C GLU A 141 13.08 23.98 -8.44
N GLU A 142 13.27 23.45 -9.60
CA GLU A 142 12.26 22.66 -10.25
C GLU A 142 11.96 21.41 -9.46
N MET A 143 12.99 20.84 -8.84
CA MET A 143 12.79 19.68 -8.03
C MET A 143 11.91 19.97 -6.84
N ARG A 144 12.12 21.08 -6.22
CA ARG A 144 11.31 21.45 -5.09
C ARG A 144 9.84 21.56 -5.48
N THR A 145 9.56 22.10 -6.63
CA THR A 145 8.21 22.24 -7.12
C THR A 145 7.57 20.89 -7.39
N LEU A 146 8.34 19.97 -7.95
CA LEU A 146 7.80 18.65 -8.27
C LEU A 146 7.55 17.80 -7.05
N ILE A 147 8.41 17.95 -6.06
CA ILE A 147 8.31 17.11 -4.90
C ILE A 147 7.21 17.50 -3.95
N HIS A 148 6.97 18.73 -3.88
CA HIS A 148 6.00 19.16 -2.97
C HIS A 148 4.65 19.29 -3.48
N GLY A 149 4.36 18.66 -3.97
CA GLY A 149 3.25 18.75 -4.22
C GLY A 149 2.48 18.42 -5.13
N LYS A 150 3.66 18.83 -5.06
CA LYS A 150 3.68 18.57 -5.70
C LYS A 150 3.89 18.80 -6.29
N ILE A 151 4.81 19.20 -5.92
CA ILE A 151 5.37 19.26 -6.23
C ILE A 151 5.31 19.50 -6.42
N VAL A 152 5.27 20.03 -5.93
CA VAL A 152 5.43 19.86 -6.20
C VAL A 152 5.24 20.12 -6.61
N GLU A 153 5.20 21.04 -6.55
CA GLU A 153 5.10 20.81 -6.97
C GLU A 153 5.01 20.48 -7.21
#